data_2e009ef45d1008737336cbd10ee7ac1d
#
_entry.id   2e009ef45d1008737336cbd10ee7ac1d
#
_cell.length_a   1.000
_cell.length_b   1.000
_cell.length_c   1.000
_cell.angle_alpha   90.00
_cell.angle_beta   90.00
_cell.angle_gamma   90.00
#
_symmetry.space_group_name_H-M   'P 1'
#
loop_
_entity.id
_entity.type
_entity.pdbx_description
1 polymer ?
#
loop_
_entity_poly.entity_id
_entity_poly.type
_entity_poly.pdbx_seq_one_letter_code
_entity_poly.pdbx_strand_id
1 'polypeptide(L)'
;MTNPIIKRIELSDGRTITLETGKLAKQADGAVELRMGNTMLLATVCAAKDAAPGVDFMPLQVEYKEKFSAFGRFPGGFMKREGRPSDYEILTSRLIDRALRPLFPDDYHAEVFVTVMLFSADGEDMPDALAGLAASAALAVSDIPFNGPLSEVRVARVDGQLFVNPTFSQLEKADMDIMVGATIDNIMMVEGEMSEVSEAELLEAIKFAHEEIKKQCQAQLELMELCGTVKKREYSHEENDEELRKQVWSICYPKAYVVASSQNSDKHARMDAFETILEEFMESVPEEERETKAPLVAKYYHDVEKEAMRRCILDEGKRLDGRSTTDIRPIWSEVDYVQGPHGSAVFTRGETQSLTTVTLGTKLDEKIVDDVLNHSTERFLLHYNFPPFSTGEARPQRGTGRREIGHGNLAHRALKRMIPEGYPYVIRVVSDILESNGSSSMATVCAGTLALMDAGVQMKKPVSGIAMGL
;
A
#
# COMPACT_ATOMS: atom_id res chain seq x y z
N MET A 1 35.93 -8.00 19.30
CA MET A 1 35.19 -6.71 19.32
C MET A 1 34.51 -6.56 17.99
N THR A 2 33.24 -6.21 17.97
CA THR A 2 32.52 -5.89 16.72
C THR A 2 32.88 -4.47 16.35
N ASN A 3 33.43 -4.27 15.14
CA ASN A 3 33.60 -2.94 14.57
C ASN A 3 32.33 -2.59 13.78
N PRO A 4 31.37 -1.85 14.36
CA PRO A 4 30.20 -1.42 13.62
C PRO A 4 30.59 -0.47 12.50
N ILE A 5 29.87 -0.54 11.39
CA ILE A 5 30.00 0.41 10.28
C ILE A 5 28.90 1.44 10.46
N ILE A 6 29.27 2.71 10.41
CA ILE A 6 28.37 3.82 10.70
C ILE A 6 28.37 4.80 9.54
N LYS A 7 27.17 5.21 9.09
CA LYS A 7 26.95 6.30 8.16
C LYS A 7 26.02 7.34 8.79
N ARG A 8 26.37 8.62 8.63
CA ARG A 8 25.56 9.76 9.09
C ARG A 8 24.99 10.51 7.92
N ILE A 9 23.76 10.98 8.08
CA ILE A 9 23.00 11.77 7.11
C ILE A 9 22.57 13.05 7.81
N GLU A 10 23.01 14.18 7.31
CA GLU A 10 22.60 15.49 7.81
C GLU A 10 21.36 15.95 7.05
N LEU A 11 20.29 16.21 7.76
CA LEU A 11 19.06 16.79 7.21
C LEU A 11 19.21 18.29 7.01
N SER A 12 18.38 18.88 6.15
CA SER A 12 18.41 20.31 5.83
C SER A 12 18.21 21.22 7.02
N ASP A 13 17.59 20.74 8.08
CA ASP A 13 17.31 21.45 9.33
C ASP A 13 18.39 21.27 10.41
N GLY A 14 19.47 20.56 10.08
CA GLY A 14 20.61 20.29 10.98
C GLY A 14 20.45 19.06 11.88
N ARG A 15 19.31 18.36 11.87
CA ARG A 15 19.18 17.05 12.53
C ARG A 15 20.00 16.01 11.80
N THR A 16 20.45 14.99 12.51
CA THR A 16 21.29 13.92 11.95
C THR A 16 20.62 12.57 12.12
N ILE A 17 20.52 11.81 11.02
CA ILE A 17 20.17 10.39 11.04
C ILE A 17 21.47 9.59 11.04
N THR A 18 21.56 8.57 11.90
CA THR A 18 22.69 7.64 11.96
C THR A 18 22.23 6.25 11.57
N LEU A 19 22.86 5.63 10.57
CA LEU A 19 22.72 4.24 10.19
C LEU A 19 23.92 3.45 10.71
N GLU A 20 23.68 2.40 11.50
CA GLU A 20 24.72 1.51 12.03
C GLU A 20 24.42 0.05 11.68
N THR A 21 25.41 -0.67 11.16
CA THR A 21 25.29 -2.12 10.85
C THR A 21 26.45 -2.92 11.43
N GLY A 22 26.29 -4.25 11.48
CA GLY A 22 27.32 -5.19 11.95
C GLY A 22 27.40 -5.39 13.47
N LYS A 23 26.53 -4.75 14.27
CA LYS A 23 26.50 -4.87 15.74
C LYS A 23 25.35 -5.73 16.23
N LEU A 24 24.13 -5.49 15.78
CA LEU A 24 22.92 -6.19 16.20
C LEU A 24 22.44 -7.18 15.14
N ALA A 25 21.62 -8.14 15.54
CA ALA A 25 20.86 -9.07 14.70
C ALA A 25 21.71 -9.77 13.59
N LYS A 26 22.91 -10.24 13.91
CA LYS A 26 23.90 -10.80 12.97
C LYS A 26 23.48 -12.10 12.25
N GLN A 27 22.36 -12.71 12.62
CA GLN A 27 21.83 -13.89 11.94
C GLN A 27 20.86 -13.54 10.81
N ALA A 28 20.42 -12.28 10.73
CA ALA A 28 19.64 -11.80 9.61
C ALA A 28 20.55 -11.60 8.39
N ASP A 29 20.02 -11.71 7.18
CA ASP A 29 20.75 -11.44 5.93
C ASP A 29 21.22 -9.98 5.87
N GLY A 30 20.43 -9.05 6.42
CA GLY A 30 20.79 -7.66 6.62
C GLY A 30 20.15 -7.10 7.89
N ALA A 31 20.89 -6.23 8.60
CA ALA A 31 20.40 -5.57 9.81
C ALA A 31 20.99 -4.18 9.93
N VAL A 32 20.14 -3.18 10.16
CA VAL A 32 20.54 -1.78 10.35
C VAL A 32 19.82 -1.20 11.57
N GLU A 33 20.59 -0.61 12.47
CA GLU A 33 20.10 0.28 13.51
C GLU A 33 20.05 1.70 12.93
N LEU A 34 18.88 2.36 13.04
CA LEU A 34 18.70 3.75 12.67
C LEU A 34 18.41 4.58 13.91
N ARG A 35 19.08 5.72 14.03
CA ARG A 35 18.82 6.69 15.10
C ARG A 35 18.64 8.10 14.55
N MET A 36 17.67 8.80 15.08
CA MET A 36 17.50 10.24 14.99
C MET A 36 17.07 10.78 16.37
N GLY A 37 17.89 11.65 16.96
CA GLY A 37 17.67 12.06 18.34
C GLY A 37 17.65 10.84 19.29
N ASN A 38 16.59 10.72 20.07
CA ASN A 38 16.35 9.58 20.97
C ASN A 38 15.52 8.45 20.30
N THR A 39 15.04 8.67 19.11
CA THR A 39 14.29 7.63 18.38
C THR A 39 15.26 6.62 17.77
N MET A 40 15.02 5.33 18.04
CA MET A 40 15.83 4.21 17.59
C MET A 40 14.95 3.11 16.97
N LEU A 41 15.26 2.78 15.74
CA LEU A 41 14.68 1.65 15.00
C LEU A 41 15.76 0.58 14.73
N LEU A 42 15.36 -0.68 14.78
CA LEU A 42 16.14 -1.79 14.24
C LEU A 42 15.37 -2.41 13.08
N ALA A 43 15.93 -2.34 11.89
CA ALA A 43 15.42 -3.03 10.70
C ALA A 43 16.24 -4.29 10.43
N THR A 44 15.56 -5.39 10.13
CA THR A 44 16.16 -6.67 9.75
C THR A 44 15.48 -7.21 8.50
N VAL A 45 16.24 -7.87 7.65
CA VAL A 45 15.73 -8.56 6.47
C VAL A 45 16.26 -9.99 6.45
N CYS A 46 15.37 -10.93 6.11
CA CYS A 46 15.70 -12.33 5.90
C CYS A 46 14.98 -12.83 4.65
N ALA A 47 15.66 -13.61 3.83
CA ALA A 47 15.05 -14.24 2.67
C ALA A 47 15.25 -15.75 2.70
N ALA A 48 14.28 -16.49 2.18
CA ALA A 48 14.46 -17.90 1.89
C ALA A 48 15.64 -18.08 0.91
N LYS A 49 16.30 -19.24 0.97
CA LYS A 49 17.44 -19.51 0.09
C LYS A 49 17.03 -19.69 -1.35
N ASP A 50 15.81 -20.17 -1.57
CA ASP A 50 15.25 -20.49 -2.88
C ASP A 50 13.74 -20.26 -2.87
N ALA A 51 13.12 -20.19 -4.05
CA ALA A 51 11.69 -20.11 -4.20
C ALA A 51 11.01 -21.43 -3.78
N ALA A 52 9.83 -21.35 -3.20
CA ALA A 52 9.02 -22.54 -2.94
C ALA A 52 8.47 -23.08 -4.28
N PRO A 53 8.34 -24.42 -4.43
CA PRO A 53 7.82 -25.01 -5.66
C PRO A 53 6.44 -24.46 -6.05
N GLY A 54 6.29 -24.05 -7.30
CA GLY A 54 5.02 -23.55 -7.86
C GLY A 54 4.67 -22.11 -7.48
N VAL A 55 5.60 -21.36 -6.90
CA VAL A 55 5.42 -19.93 -6.63
C VAL A 55 5.98 -19.12 -7.80
N ASP A 56 5.13 -18.29 -8.40
CA ASP A 56 5.42 -17.44 -9.56
C ASP A 56 5.43 -15.93 -9.23
N PHE A 57 5.50 -15.60 -7.94
CA PHE A 57 5.59 -14.23 -7.45
C PHE A 57 6.51 -14.17 -6.23
N MET A 58 6.96 -12.98 -5.86
CA MET A 58 7.75 -12.80 -4.63
C MET A 58 6.85 -12.61 -3.40
N PRO A 59 6.84 -13.56 -2.46
CA PRO A 59 6.13 -13.40 -1.20
C PRO A 59 6.89 -12.43 -0.28
N LEU A 60 6.53 -11.14 -0.30
CA LEU A 60 7.07 -10.13 0.60
C LEU A 60 6.16 -9.94 1.80
N GLN A 61 6.71 -10.03 2.99
CA GLN A 61 6.05 -9.66 4.22
C GLN A 61 6.82 -8.57 4.94
N VAL A 62 6.19 -7.41 5.11
CA VAL A 62 6.74 -6.29 5.87
C VAL A 62 5.98 -6.16 7.18
N GLU A 63 6.73 -6.04 8.29
CA GLU A 63 6.19 -5.79 9.62
C GLU A 63 6.89 -4.59 10.25
N TYR A 64 6.10 -3.60 10.64
CA TYR A 64 6.51 -2.52 11.53
C TYR A 64 5.90 -2.77 12.90
N LYS A 65 6.69 -2.68 13.95
CA LYS A 65 6.26 -2.96 15.32
C LYS A 65 6.76 -1.90 16.29
N GLU A 66 5.86 -1.44 17.13
CA GLU A 66 6.19 -0.58 18.26
C GLU A 66 6.11 -1.36 19.57
N LYS A 67 7.02 -1.10 20.47
CA LYS A 67 7.02 -1.68 21.80
C LYS A 67 6.73 -0.60 22.82
N PHE A 68 5.81 -0.83 23.74
CA PHE A 68 5.53 0.09 24.84
C PHE A 68 6.77 0.40 25.68
N SER A 69 7.69 -0.55 25.78
CA SER A 69 8.99 -0.37 26.44
C SER A 69 9.87 0.70 25.77
N ALA A 70 9.67 0.98 24.47
CA ALA A 70 10.41 2.03 23.74
C ALA A 70 10.13 3.44 24.32
N PHE A 71 8.97 3.61 24.96
CA PHE A 71 8.54 4.85 25.59
C PHE A 71 8.39 4.72 27.12
N GLY A 72 8.95 3.66 27.70
CA GLY A 72 8.88 3.39 29.15
C GLY A 72 7.46 3.14 29.69
N ARG A 73 6.53 2.70 28.84
CA ARG A 73 5.13 2.45 29.19
C ARG A 73 4.79 0.96 29.24
N PHE A 74 3.69 0.65 29.91
CA PHE A 74 3.08 -0.68 29.87
C PHE A 74 1.89 -0.69 28.91
N PRO A 75 1.68 -1.80 28.17
CA PRO A 75 0.44 -1.99 27.39
C PRO A 75 -0.80 -1.91 28.28
N GLY A 76 -1.86 -1.23 27.82
CA GLY A 76 -3.10 -1.02 28.58
C GLY A 76 -3.92 -2.29 28.81
N GLY A 77 -3.80 -3.30 27.93
CA GLY A 77 -4.58 -4.52 28.00
C GLY A 77 -4.32 -5.39 29.25
N PHE A 78 -5.21 -6.32 29.53
CA PHE A 78 -5.14 -7.20 30.72
C PHE A 78 -3.82 -7.98 30.80
N MET A 79 -3.32 -8.52 29.69
CA MET A 79 -2.09 -9.32 29.64
C MET A 79 -0.80 -8.51 29.77
N LYS A 80 -0.88 -7.18 29.76
CA LYS A 80 0.29 -6.28 29.81
C LYS A 80 1.40 -6.65 28.82
N ARG A 81 1.00 -7.12 27.64
CA ARG A 81 1.87 -7.54 26.56
C ARG A 81 1.31 -7.06 25.23
N GLU A 82 2.18 -6.69 24.30
CA GLU A 82 1.82 -6.40 22.92
C GLU A 82 1.16 -7.65 22.31
N GLY A 83 0.02 -7.45 21.68
CA GLY A 83 -0.79 -8.50 21.06
C GLY A 83 -0.81 -8.41 19.54
N ARG A 84 -2.01 -8.17 19.00
CA ARG A 84 -2.18 -7.90 17.55
C ARG A 84 -1.60 -6.53 17.22
N PRO A 85 -1.03 -6.37 16.02
CA PRO A 85 -0.58 -5.06 15.55
C PRO A 85 -1.73 -4.04 15.60
N SER A 86 -1.42 -2.82 15.98
CA SER A 86 -2.35 -1.68 15.91
C SER A 86 -2.64 -1.31 14.45
N ASP A 87 -3.72 -0.56 14.21
CA ASP A 87 -4.02 -0.04 12.88
C ASP A 87 -2.86 0.81 12.35
N TYR A 88 -2.20 1.59 13.21
CA TYR A 88 -1.04 2.40 12.86
C TYR A 88 0.17 1.55 12.42
N GLU A 89 0.50 0.49 13.16
CA GLU A 89 1.58 -0.44 12.77
C GLU A 89 1.28 -1.12 11.42
N ILE A 90 0.03 -1.48 11.17
CA ILE A 90 -0.40 -2.06 9.90
C ILE A 90 -0.28 -1.06 8.76
N LEU A 91 -0.70 0.19 8.97
CA LEU A 91 -0.62 1.24 7.95
C LEU A 91 0.84 1.57 7.61
N THR A 92 1.70 1.72 8.61
CA THR A 92 3.14 1.93 8.40
C THR A 92 3.79 0.75 7.65
N SER A 93 3.47 -0.50 8.02
CA SER A 93 3.93 -1.69 7.30
C SER A 93 3.52 -1.68 5.83
N ARG A 94 2.31 -1.20 5.52
CA ARG A 94 1.79 -1.11 4.15
C ARG A 94 2.47 -0.02 3.31
N LEU A 95 2.84 1.10 3.92
CA LEU A 95 3.62 2.16 3.24
C LEU A 95 4.97 1.60 2.81
N ILE A 96 5.70 0.98 3.74
CA ILE A 96 7.00 0.36 3.48
C ILE A 96 6.89 -0.73 2.41
N ASP A 97 5.92 -1.66 2.53
CA ASP A 97 5.70 -2.73 1.53
C ASP A 97 5.48 -2.15 0.14
N ARG A 98 4.59 -1.16 0.02
CA ARG A 98 4.24 -0.55 -1.27
C ARG A 98 5.43 0.16 -1.94
N ALA A 99 6.30 0.76 -1.14
CA ALA A 99 7.50 1.42 -1.64
C ALA A 99 8.61 0.43 -2.03
N LEU A 100 8.83 -0.63 -1.24
CA LEU A 100 9.90 -1.62 -1.47
C LEU A 100 9.57 -2.61 -2.58
N ARG A 101 8.32 -3.10 -2.63
CA ARG A 101 7.90 -4.22 -3.50
C ARG A 101 8.27 -4.05 -4.97
N PRO A 102 8.06 -2.90 -5.63
CA PRO A 102 8.40 -2.73 -7.04
C PRO A 102 9.89 -2.74 -7.35
N LEU A 103 10.75 -2.73 -6.33
CA LEU A 103 12.22 -2.69 -6.49
C LEU A 103 12.86 -4.08 -6.40
N PHE A 104 12.08 -5.12 -6.14
CA PHE A 104 12.59 -6.47 -6.31
C PHE A 104 12.50 -6.89 -7.78
N PRO A 105 13.46 -7.69 -8.29
CA PRO A 105 13.36 -8.24 -9.64
C PRO A 105 12.09 -9.08 -9.81
N ASP A 106 11.44 -8.98 -10.97
CA ASP A 106 10.19 -9.69 -11.26
C ASP A 106 10.37 -11.22 -11.24
N ASP A 107 11.57 -11.70 -11.56
CA ASP A 107 11.96 -13.12 -11.58
C ASP A 107 12.49 -13.64 -10.24
N TYR A 108 12.46 -12.83 -9.17
CA TYR A 108 12.88 -13.23 -7.83
C TYR A 108 11.67 -13.69 -7.01
N HIS A 109 11.53 -14.99 -6.76
CA HIS A 109 10.34 -15.58 -6.12
C HIS A 109 10.59 -16.15 -4.71
N ALA A 110 11.78 -15.96 -4.13
CA ALA A 110 12.03 -16.38 -2.77
C ALA A 110 11.28 -15.50 -1.76
N GLU A 111 10.77 -16.12 -0.69
CA GLU A 111 10.05 -15.41 0.37
C GLU A 111 10.99 -14.43 1.12
N VAL A 112 10.54 -13.19 1.32
CA VAL A 112 11.31 -12.14 1.99
C VAL A 112 10.51 -11.56 3.17
N PHE A 113 11.15 -11.52 4.33
CA PHE A 113 10.65 -10.89 5.55
C PHE A 113 11.46 -9.65 5.87
N VAL A 114 10.78 -8.52 5.98
CA VAL A 114 11.33 -7.24 6.44
C VAL A 114 10.66 -6.89 7.76
N THR A 115 11.44 -6.75 8.82
CA THR A 115 10.92 -6.39 10.14
C THR A 115 11.60 -5.12 10.64
N VAL A 116 10.80 -4.10 10.95
CA VAL A 116 11.25 -2.83 11.54
C VAL A 116 10.65 -2.70 12.92
N MET A 117 11.49 -2.55 13.94
CA MET A 117 11.06 -2.47 15.34
C MET A 117 11.52 -1.18 16.01
N LEU A 118 10.60 -0.51 16.68
CA LEU A 118 10.89 0.65 17.53
C LEU A 118 11.39 0.19 18.90
N PHE A 119 12.60 0.63 19.28
CA PHE A 119 13.23 0.32 20.56
C PHE A 119 13.40 1.51 21.49
N SER A 120 13.36 2.73 20.96
CA SER A 120 13.38 3.97 21.74
C SER A 120 12.64 5.06 20.99
N ALA A 121 11.91 5.91 21.71
CA ALA A 121 11.23 7.09 21.19
C ALA A 121 11.18 8.18 22.27
N ASP A 122 11.21 9.43 21.84
CA ASP A 122 11.09 10.60 22.73
C ASP A 122 9.73 11.29 22.66
N GLY A 123 8.86 10.86 21.74
CA GLY A 123 7.54 11.44 21.55
C GLY A 123 7.51 12.68 20.65
N GLU A 124 8.65 13.10 20.11
CA GLU A 124 8.72 14.22 19.15
C GLU A 124 9.06 13.73 17.72
N ASP A 125 10.14 12.95 17.56
CA ASP A 125 10.51 12.41 16.27
C ASP A 125 9.60 11.23 15.91
N MET A 126 9.01 11.28 14.71
CA MET A 126 8.06 10.27 14.24
C MET A 126 8.79 9.05 13.67
N PRO A 127 8.68 7.86 14.27
CA PRO A 127 9.43 6.69 13.83
C PRO A 127 8.95 6.14 12.49
N ASP A 128 7.69 6.32 12.12
CA ASP A 128 7.15 5.87 10.83
C ASP A 128 7.82 6.56 9.63
N ALA A 129 8.18 7.85 9.79
CA ALA A 129 8.89 8.61 8.78
C ALA A 129 10.33 8.10 8.53
N LEU A 130 10.88 7.29 9.42
CA LEU A 130 12.23 6.74 9.37
C LEU A 130 12.24 5.24 9.01
N ALA A 131 11.08 4.60 9.09
CA ALA A 131 10.96 3.15 8.99
C ALA A 131 11.27 2.63 7.57
N GLY A 132 10.86 3.35 6.52
CA GLY A 132 11.17 3.01 5.13
C GLY A 132 12.67 3.10 4.82
N LEU A 133 13.34 4.15 5.31
CA LEU A 133 14.80 4.28 5.22
C LEU A 133 15.51 3.13 5.93
N ALA A 134 15.10 2.78 7.14
CA ALA A 134 15.71 1.69 7.91
C ALA A 134 15.57 0.34 7.19
N ALA A 135 14.37 0.05 6.65
CA ALA A 135 14.07 -1.16 5.90
C ALA A 135 14.90 -1.26 4.61
N SER A 136 14.96 -0.18 3.84
CA SER A 136 15.77 -0.11 2.62
C SER A 136 17.27 -0.26 2.92
N ALA A 137 17.77 0.39 3.96
CA ALA A 137 19.16 0.28 4.37
C ALA A 137 19.53 -1.17 4.78
N ALA A 138 18.62 -1.90 5.45
CA ALA A 138 18.83 -3.31 5.77
C ALA A 138 18.91 -4.18 4.51
N LEU A 139 18.06 -3.93 3.49
CA LEU A 139 18.14 -4.57 2.18
C LEU A 139 19.44 -4.21 1.44
N ALA A 140 19.86 -2.95 1.50
CA ALA A 140 21.06 -2.47 0.83
C ALA A 140 22.32 -3.20 1.34
N VAL A 141 22.45 -3.41 2.66
CA VAL A 141 23.59 -4.10 3.26
C VAL A 141 23.48 -5.63 3.22
N SER A 142 22.36 -6.20 2.74
CA SER A 142 22.16 -7.63 2.54
C SER A 142 22.60 -8.06 1.14
N ASP A 143 22.72 -9.37 0.93
CA ASP A 143 22.95 -9.97 -0.39
C ASP A 143 21.63 -10.25 -1.16
N ILE A 144 20.47 -9.90 -0.60
CA ILE A 144 19.16 -10.09 -1.25
C ILE A 144 19.07 -9.23 -2.52
N PRO A 145 18.60 -9.78 -3.65
CA PRO A 145 18.39 -9.02 -4.89
C PRO A 145 17.40 -7.88 -4.66
N PHE A 146 17.82 -6.66 -4.93
CA PHE A 146 17.04 -5.45 -4.68
C PHE A 146 17.57 -4.30 -5.54
N ASN A 147 16.71 -3.69 -6.35
CA ASN A 147 17.03 -2.60 -7.29
C ASN A 147 16.91 -1.20 -6.65
N GLY A 148 17.01 -1.14 -5.32
CA GLY A 148 17.11 0.11 -4.58
C GLY A 148 18.53 0.68 -4.56
N PRO A 149 18.83 1.60 -3.63
CA PRO A 149 18.02 1.90 -2.45
C PRO A 149 16.85 2.83 -2.71
N LEU A 150 15.95 2.83 -1.76
CA LEU A 150 14.90 3.85 -1.64
C LEU A 150 14.95 4.52 -0.27
N SER A 151 14.28 5.65 -0.13
CA SER A 151 13.91 6.16 1.18
C SER A 151 12.49 6.67 1.20
N GLU A 152 11.95 6.79 2.40
CA GLU A 152 10.68 7.46 2.68
C GLU A 152 10.96 8.66 3.58
N VAL A 153 10.27 9.77 3.30
CA VAL A 153 10.23 10.93 4.18
C VAL A 153 8.79 11.40 4.34
N ARG A 154 8.49 11.88 5.53
CA ARG A 154 7.25 12.60 5.80
C ARG A 154 7.45 14.07 5.53
N VAL A 155 6.52 14.70 4.82
CA VAL A 155 6.52 16.14 4.60
C VAL A 155 5.24 16.74 5.16
N ALA A 156 5.39 17.73 6.02
CA ALA A 156 4.29 18.55 6.51
C ALA A 156 4.44 19.99 6.06
N ARG A 157 3.30 20.66 5.85
CA ARG A 157 3.27 22.10 5.66
C ARG A 157 2.62 22.77 6.88
N VAL A 158 3.36 23.68 7.51
CA VAL A 158 2.90 24.45 8.67
C VAL A 158 3.14 25.93 8.36
N ASP A 159 2.10 26.75 8.44
CA ASP A 159 2.15 28.19 8.14
C ASP A 159 2.83 28.51 6.79
N GLY A 160 2.55 27.67 5.79
CA GLY A 160 3.09 27.80 4.42
C GLY A 160 4.53 27.29 4.24
N GLN A 161 5.20 26.82 5.28
CA GLN A 161 6.55 26.23 5.24
C GLN A 161 6.49 24.72 5.17
N LEU A 162 7.34 24.11 4.33
CA LEU A 162 7.54 22.67 4.23
C LEU A 162 8.63 22.18 5.21
N PHE A 163 8.33 21.10 5.91
CA PHE A 163 9.24 20.43 6.85
C PHE A 163 9.38 18.96 6.47
N VAL A 164 10.61 18.47 6.43
CA VAL A 164 10.90 17.03 6.29
C VAL A 164 10.93 16.40 7.67
N ASN A 165 10.30 15.23 7.79
CA ASN A 165 10.18 14.50 9.05
C ASN A 165 9.79 15.42 10.22
N PRO A 166 8.57 16.04 10.12
CA PRO A 166 8.11 16.97 11.12
C PRO A 166 8.00 16.30 12.48
N THR A 167 8.08 17.10 13.55
CA THR A 167 7.75 16.62 14.89
C THR A 167 6.24 16.45 15.07
N PHE A 168 5.82 15.69 16.08
CA PHE A 168 4.41 15.59 16.43
C PHE A 168 3.78 16.97 16.68
N SER A 169 4.48 17.86 17.37
CA SER A 169 4.00 19.23 17.67
C SER A 169 3.83 20.08 16.41
N GLN A 170 4.63 19.86 15.37
CA GLN A 170 4.48 20.51 14.08
C GLN A 170 3.29 19.92 13.29
N LEU A 171 3.14 18.60 13.34
CA LEU A 171 2.09 17.91 12.59
C LEU A 171 0.67 18.30 13.01
N GLU A 172 0.46 18.56 14.31
CA GLU A 172 -0.82 19.04 14.83
C GLU A 172 -1.33 20.33 14.17
N LYS A 173 -0.41 21.15 13.65
CA LYS A 173 -0.70 22.43 12.98
C LYS A 173 -0.68 22.36 11.47
N ALA A 174 -0.35 21.19 10.91
CA ALA A 174 -0.15 21.04 9.49
C ALA A 174 -1.46 21.04 8.70
N ASP A 175 -1.47 21.77 7.60
CA ASP A 175 -2.54 21.73 6.59
C ASP A 175 -2.27 20.71 5.48
N MET A 176 -1.05 20.19 5.40
CA MET A 176 -0.61 19.11 4.53
C MET A 176 0.29 18.15 5.33
N ASP A 177 0.01 16.87 5.20
CA ASP A 177 0.79 15.76 5.77
C ASP A 177 0.86 14.64 4.76
N ILE A 178 2.03 14.43 4.16
CA ILE A 178 2.25 13.42 3.12
C ILE A 178 3.48 12.57 3.44
N MET A 179 3.39 11.28 3.14
CA MET A 179 4.52 10.37 3.07
C MET A 179 4.92 10.16 1.62
N VAL A 180 6.19 10.33 1.31
CA VAL A 180 6.75 10.13 -0.03
C VAL A 180 7.84 9.09 0.05
N GLY A 181 7.71 8.03 -0.75
CA GLY A 181 8.75 7.01 -0.98
C GLY A 181 9.32 7.14 -2.38
N ALA A 182 10.66 7.18 -2.50
CA ALA A 182 11.31 7.32 -3.78
C ALA A 182 12.70 6.67 -3.81
N THR A 183 13.17 6.33 -5.01
CA THR A 183 14.58 6.07 -5.31
C THR A 183 15.30 7.39 -5.64
N ILE A 184 16.54 7.32 -6.06
CA ILE A 184 17.26 8.51 -6.55
C ILE A 184 16.53 9.14 -7.75
N ASP A 185 15.97 8.33 -8.64
CA ASP A 185 15.43 8.78 -9.93
C ASP A 185 13.91 8.85 -9.97
N ASN A 186 13.19 7.99 -9.21
CA ASN A 186 11.77 7.77 -9.39
C ASN A 186 10.98 7.87 -8.07
N ILE A 187 9.82 8.54 -8.15
CA ILE A 187 8.81 8.50 -7.08
C ILE A 187 8.11 7.14 -7.13
N MET A 188 8.11 6.41 -6.02
CA MET A 188 7.53 5.08 -5.91
C MET A 188 6.18 5.07 -5.18
N MET A 189 5.99 5.98 -4.22
CA MET A 189 4.82 6.00 -3.38
C MET A 189 4.55 7.42 -2.87
N VAL A 190 3.29 7.84 -2.92
CA VAL A 190 2.79 9.05 -2.26
C VAL A 190 1.50 8.70 -1.54
N GLU A 191 1.40 9.06 -0.28
CA GLU A 191 0.18 8.92 0.50
C GLU A 191 0.11 10.02 1.56
N GLY A 192 -1.08 10.52 1.86
CA GLY A 192 -1.21 11.54 2.90
C GLY A 192 -2.61 12.10 3.01
N GLU A 193 -2.73 13.15 3.78
CA GLU A 193 -3.95 13.92 3.97
C GLU A 193 -3.64 15.41 3.97
N MET A 194 -4.60 16.20 3.51
CA MET A 194 -4.41 17.65 3.40
C MET A 194 -5.72 18.42 3.46
N SER A 195 -5.63 19.70 3.80
CA SER A 195 -6.78 20.60 3.91
C SER A 195 -6.99 21.34 2.59
N GLU A 196 -7.44 20.60 1.55
CA GLU A 196 -7.81 21.15 0.24
C GLU A 196 -6.70 21.98 -0.43
N VAL A 197 -5.45 21.54 -0.33
CA VAL A 197 -4.32 22.17 -1.04
C VAL A 197 -4.43 21.91 -2.54
N SER A 198 -3.85 22.79 -3.35
CA SER A 198 -3.84 22.64 -4.81
C SER A 198 -2.86 21.54 -5.27
N GLU A 199 -3.08 21.04 -6.48
CA GLU A 199 -2.18 20.07 -7.13
C GLU A 199 -0.77 20.64 -7.31
N ALA A 200 -0.63 21.94 -7.57
CA ALA A 200 0.65 22.61 -7.71
C ALA A 200 1.44 22.59 -6.39
N GLU A 201 0.78 22.90 -5.27
CA GLU A 201 1.38 22.86 -3.93
C GLU A 201 1.77 21.43 -3.53
N LEU A 202 0.92 20.44 -3.86
CA LEU A 202 1.24 19.03 -3.64
C LEU A 202 2.47 18.60 -4.44
N LEU A 203 2.57 18.99 -5.70
CA LEU A 203 3.72 18.70 -6.55
C LEU A 203 5.00 19.32 -6.02
N GLU A 204 4.94 20.54 -5.48
CA GLU A 204 6.08 21.20 -4.83
C GLU A 204 6.54 20.42 -3.60
N ALA A 205 5.62 19.97 -2.76
CA ALA A 205 5.93 19.16 -1.59
C ALA A 205 6.58 17.80 -1.96
N ILE A 206 6.10 17.15 -3.03
CA ILE A 206 6.70 15.89 -3.53
C ILE A 206 8.12 16.13 -4.03
N LYS A 207 8.36 17.20 -4.79
CA LYS A 207 9.72 17.57 -5.25
C LYS A 207 10.65 17.87 -4.07
N PHE A 208 10.17 18.59 -3.07
CA PHE A 208 10.91 18.89 -1.85
C PHE A 208 11.28 17.60 -1.10
N ALA A 209 10.35 16.66 -0.96
CA ALA A 209 10.60 15.34 -0.37
C ALA A 209 11.69 14.59 -1.14
N HIS A 210 11.61 14.60 -2.48
CA HIS A 210 12.56 13.86 -3.34
C HIS A 210 14.00 14.32 -3.18
N GLU A 211 14.25 15.63 -3.03
CA GLU A 211 15.59 16.15 -2.80
C GLU A 211 16.21 15.63 -1.49
N GLU A 212 15.44 15.48 -0.43
CA GLU A 212 15.92 14.86 0.82
C GLU A 212 16.10 13.34 0.69
N ILE A 213 15.22 12.68 -0.04
CA ILE A 213 15.29 11.23 -0.31
C ILE A 213 16.58 10.90 -1.08
N LYS A 214 16.95 11.69 -2.08
CA LYS A 214 18.21 11.50 -2.85
C LYS A 214 19.45 11.45 -1.95
N LYS A 215 19.53 12.35 -0.95
CA LYS A 215 20.64 12.36 0.02
C LYS A 215 20.65 11.07 0.85
N GLN A 216 19.47 10.61 1.27
CA GLN A 216 19.33 9.40 2.06
C GLN A 216 19.62 8.13 1.26
N CYS A 217 19.26 8.09 -0.02
CA CYS A 217 19.62 7.00 -0.92
C CYS A 217 21.14 6.98 -1.19
N GLN A 218 21.75 8.13 -1.43
CA GLN A 218 23.20 8.22 -1.61
C GLN A 218 23.96 7.70 -0.39
N ALA A 219 23.52 8.06 0.81
CA ALA A 219 24.12 7.57 2.05
C ALA A 219 24.00 6.04 2.23
N GLN A 220 22.91 5.43 1.76
CA GLN A 220 22.77 3.98 1.75
C GLN A 220 23.73 3.30 0.76
N LEU A 221 23.95 3.87 -0.43
CA LEU A 221 24.95 3.37 -1.38
C LEU A 221 26.35 3.40 -0.77
N GLU A 222 26.70 4.49 -0.11
CA GLU A 222 28.00 4.62 0.58
C GLU A 222 28.12 3.63 1.76
N LEU A 223 27.03 3.39 2.51
CA LEU A 223 27.02 2.37 3.55
C LEU A 223 27.23 0.97 2.98
N MET A 224 26.59 0.67 1.85
CA MET A 224 26.73 -0.60 1.15
C MET A 224 28.18 -0.83 0.70
N GLU A 225 28.83 0.19 0.14
CA GLU A 225 30.25 0.14 -0.26
C GLU A 225 31.17 -0.12 0.94
N LEU A 226 30.94 0.57 2.07
CA LEU A 226 31.70 0.38 3.30
C LEU A 226 31.55 -1.05 3.88
N CYS A 227 30.41 -1.68 3.66
CA CYS A 227 30.15 -3.08 4.07
C CYS A 227 30.78 -4.11 3.12
N GLY A 228 31.21 -3.70 1.91
CA GLY A 228 31.67 -4.62 0.87
C GLY A 228 30.56 -5.46 0.24
N THR A 229 29.30 -5.17 0.52
CA THR A 229 28.14 -5.92 0.02
C THR A 229 27.73 -5.38 -1.35
N VAL A 230 28.62 -5.45 -2.32
CA VAL A 230 28.34 -4.99 -3.70
C VAL A 230 27.64 -6.07 -4.53
N LYS A 231 27.94 -7.35 -4.24
CA LYS A 231 27.39 -8.47 -5.03
C LYS A 231 26.15 -9.06 -4.36
N LYS A 232 25.01 -8.92 -5.02
CA LYS A 232 23.77 -9.61 -4.62
C LYS A 232 23.87 -11.10 -4.97
N ARG A 233 23.13 -11.96 -4.22
CA ARG A 233 23.10 -13.40 -4.45
C ARG A 233 22.60 -13.74 -5.85
N GLU A 234 23.20 -14.76 -6.44
CA GLU A 234 22.71 -15.32 -7.70
C GLU A 234 21.52 -16.25 -7.41
N TYR A 235 20.54 -16.26 -8.30
CA TYR A 235 19.35 -17.08 -8.19
C TYR A 235 18.86 -17.50 -9.58
N SER A 236 18.03 -18.54 -9.62
CA SER A 236 17.36 -18.99 -10.84
C SER A 236 15.99 -19.55 -10.47
N HIS A 237 15.00 -18.64 -10.35
CA HIS A 237 13.66 -19.00 -9.89
C HIS A 237 12.67 -19.21 -11.05
N GLU A 238 13.10 -18.94 -12.28
CA GLU A 238 12.27 -19.09 -13.45
C GLU A 238 12.95 -19.95 -14.51
N GLU A 239 12.17 -20.86 -15.05
CA GLU A 239 12.51 -21.51 -16.30
C GLU A 239 11.88 -20.70 -17.45
N ASN A 240 12.63 -20.54 -18.55
CA ASN A 240 12.15 -19.81 -19.71
C ASN A 240 12.42 -20.65 -20.98
N ASP A 241 11.40 -20.73 -21.87
CA ASP A 241 11.47 -21.36 -23.17
C ASP A 241 11.11 -20.30 -24.23
N GLU A 242 12.12 -19.70 -24.84
CA GLU A 242 11.94 -18.61 -25.81
C GLU A 242 11.25 -19.05 -27.11
N GLU A 243 11.40 -20.31 -27.52
CA GLU A 243 10.70 -20.84 -28.70
C GLU A 243 9.21 -21.03 -28.40
N LEU A 244 8.88 -21.59 -27.24
CA LEU A 244 7.51 -21.72 -26.79
C LEU A 244 6.87 -20.33 -26.61
N ARG A 245 7.60 -19.37 -26.03
CA ARG A 245 7.12 -17.99 -25.88
C ARG A 245 6.74 -17.36 -27.22
N LYS A 246 7.61 -17.48 -28.24
CA LYS A 246 7.31 -16.99 -29.59
C LYS A 246 6.10 -17.67 -30.22
N GLN A 247 5.93 -18.98 -29.99
CA GLN A 247 4.77 -19.73 -30.51
C GLN A 247 3.48 -19.23 -29.85
N VAL A 248 3.45 -19.12 -28.50
CA VAL A 248 2.29 -18.58 -27.77
C VAL A 248 1.96 -17.18 -28.29
N TRP A 249 2.97 -16.32 -28.40
CA TRP A 249 2.76 -14.96 -28.88
C TRP A 249 2.18 -14.90 -30.30
N SER A 250 2.78 -15.60 -31.24
CA SER A 250 2.37 -15.54 -32.64
C SER A 250 0.96 -16.09 -32.89
N ILE A 251 0.54 -17.09 -32.11
CA ILE A 251 -0.77 -17.75 -32.25
C ILE A 251 -1.86 -17.04 -31.44
N CYS A 252 -1.56 -16.67 -30.20
CA CYS A 252 -2.58 -16.18 -29.27
C CYS A 252 -2.78 -14.65 -29.35
N TYR A 253 -1.73 -13.86 -29.65
CA TYR A 253 -1.85 -12.40 -29.66
C TYR A 253 -2.91 -11.86 -30.63
N PRO A 254 -2.99 -12.29 -31.91
CA PRO A 254 -4.03 -11.80 -32.81
C PRO A 254 -5.45 -12.11 -32.30
N LYS A 255 -5.65 -13.29 -31.70
CA LYS A 255 -6.94 -13.70 -31.14
C LYS A 255 -7.29 -12.88 -29.88
N ALA A 256 -6.33 -12.71 -28.98
CA ALA A 256 -6.49 -11.91 -27.76
C ALA A 256 -6.81 -10.45 -28.09
N TYR A 257 -6.17 -9.89 -29.12
CA TYR A 257 -6.47 -8.52 -29.58
C TYR A 257 -7.91 -8.38 -30.11
N VAL A 258 -8.42 -9.38 -30.84
CA VAL A 258 -9.82 -9.42 -31.31
C VAL A 258 -10.78 -9.43 -30.11
N VAL A 259 -10.51 -10.21 -29.07
CA VAL A 259 -11.34 -10.22 -27.85
C VAL A 259 -11.25 -8.85 -27.15
N ALA A 260 -10.06 -8.28 -26.99
CA ALA A 260 -9.86 -6.97 -26.37
C ALA A 260 -10.62 -5.86 -27.13
N SER A 261 -10.62 -5.88 -28.47
CA SER A 261 -11.27 -4.88 -29.31
C SER A 261 -12.78 -5.13 -29.53
N SER A 262 -13.32 -6.25 -29.04
CA SER A 262 -14.75 -6.56 -29.17
C SER A 262 -15.68 -5.60 -28.42
N GLN A 263 -15.15 -4.80 -27.49
CA GLN A 263 -15.88 -3.84 -26.67
C GLN A 263 -17.05 -4.47 -25.87
N ASN A 264 -16.96 -5.75 -25.57
CA ASN A 264 -17.99 -6.44 -24.81
C ASN A 264 -18.01 -5.96 -23.35
N SER A 265 -19.11 -5.42 -22.89
CA SER A 265 -19.27 -4.93 -21.51
C SER A 265 -19.38 -6.07 -20.47
N ASP A 266 -19.77 -7.29 -20.90
CA ASP A 266 -19.87 -8.45 -20.02
C ASP A 266 -18.48 -8.97 -19.66
N LYS A 267 -18.10 -8.84 -18.36
CA LYS A 267 -16.82 -9.27 -17.84
C LYS A 267 -16.61 -10.77 -17.93
N HIS A 268 -17.64 -11.55 -17.62
CA HIS A 268 -17.54 -13.01 -17.62
C HIS A 268 -17.38 -13.54 -19.05
N ALA A 269 -18.20 -13.06 -19.97
CA ALA A 269 -18.08 -13.43 -21.38
C ALA A 269 -16.72 -13.07 -21.98
N ARG A 270 -16.10 -11.94 -21.56
CA ARG A 270 -14.73 -11.62 -21.97
C ARG A 270 -13.70 -12.58 -21.38
N MET A 271 -13.83 -12.90 -20.08
CA MET A 271 -12.92 -13.84 -19.43
C MET A 271 -12.99 -15.21 -20.10
N ASP A 272 -14.19 -15.74 -20.35
CA ASP A 272 -14.40 -17.02 -21.03
C ASP A 272 -13.78 -17.01 -22.44
N ALA A 273 -13.90 -15.88 -23.15
CA ALA A 273 -13.30 -15.74 -24.47
C ALA A 273 -11.76 -15.72 -24.45
N PHE A 274 -11.13 -15.12 -23.44
CA PHE A 274 -9.68 -15.21 -23.25
C PHE A 274 -9.25 -16.61 -22.83
N GLU A 275 -9.97 -17.26 -21.91
CA GLU A 275 -9.69 -18.63 -21.48
C GLU A 275 -9.75 -19.63 -22.63
N THR A 276 -10.77 -19.50 -23.50
CA THR A 276 -10.90 -20.33 -24.73
C THR A 276 -9.65 -20.28 -25.61
N ILE A 277 -9.00 -19.12 -25.74
CA ILE A 277 -7.77 -18.99 -26.54
C ILE A 277 -6.62 -19.80 -25.92
N LEU A 278 -6.49 -19.76 -24.60
CA LEU A 278 -5.49 -20.54 -23.88
C LEU A 278 -5.75 -22.04 -24.03
N GLU A 279 -7.01 -22.47 -23.88
CA GLU A 279 -7.42 -23.86 -24.05
C GLU A 279 -7.12 -24.36 -25.47
N GLU A 280 -7.52 -23.62 -26.52
CA GLU A 280 -7.21 -23.96 -27.91
C GLU A 280 -5.70 -24.10 -28.18
N PHE A 281 -4.88 -23.21 -27.57
CA PHE A 281 -3.43 -23.33 -27.69
C PHE A 281 -2.93 -24.60 -26.99
N MET A 282 -3.41 -24.89 -25.77
CA MET A 282 -3.04 -26.09 -25.00
C MET A 282 -3.43 -27.37 -25.72
N GLU A 283 -4.57 -27.38 -26.45
CA GLU A 283 -4.96 -28.53 -27.29
C GLU A 283 -3.98 -28.77 -28.43
N SER A 284 -3.34 -27.74 -28.95
CA SER A 284 -2.32 -27.85 -30.01
C SER A 284 -0.97 -28.40 -29.53
N VAL A 285 -0.72 -28.38 -28.20
CA VAL A 285 0.49 -28.94 -27.56
C VAL A 285 0.34 -30.47 -27.53
N PRO A 286 1.39 -31.26 -27.89
CA PRO A 286 1.37 -32.72 -27.76
C PRO A 286 0.98 -33.17 -26.35
N GLU A 287 0.10 -34.18 -26.24
CA GLU A 287 -0.48 -34.64 -24.98
C GLU A 287 0.60 -34.99 -23.94
N GLU A 288 1.71 -35.57 -24.40
CA GLU A 288 2.85 -35.97 -23.59
C GLU A 288 3.59 -34.77 -22.92
N GLU A 289 3.48 -33.58 -23.49
CA GLU A 289 4.18 -32.38 -23.07
C GLU A 289 3.25 -31.36 -22.36
N ARG A 290 1.92 -31.57 -22.38
CA ARG A 290 0.94 -30.61 -21.86
C ARG A 290 1.17 -30.30 -20.39
N GLU A 291 1.34 -31.33 -19.56
CA GLU A 291 1.50 -31.14 -18.11
C GLU A 291 2.77 -30.37 -17.77
N THR A 292 3.87 -30.62 -18.47
CA THR A 292 5.16 -29.95 -18.24
C THR A 292 5.19 -28.53 -18.80
N LYS A 293 4.50 -28.27 -19.92
CA LYS A 293 4.48 -26.95 -20.58
C LYS A 293 3.37 -26.01 -20.07
N ALA A 294 2.32 -26.55 -19.45
CA ALA A 294 1.16 -25.77 -19.02
C ALA A 294 1.53 -24.54 -18.15
N PRO A 295 2.42 -24.61 -17.17
CA PRO A 295 2.78 -23.43 -16.37
C PRO A 295 3.44 -22.33 -17.20
N LEU A 296 4.35 -22.71 -18.11
CA LEU A 296 5.04 -21.75 -18.99
C LEU A 296 4.09 -21.15 -20.03
N VAL A 297 3.21 -21.97 -20.60
CA VAL A 297 2.18 -21.48 -21.54
C VAL A 297 1.26 -20.49 -20.86
N ALA A 298 0.78 -20.79 -19.65
CA ALA A 298 -0.08 -19.89 -18.88
C ALA A 298 0.63 -18.55 -18.58
N LYS A 299 1.91 -18.60 -18.18
CA LYS A 299 2.75 -17.42 -17.94
C LYS A 299 2.87 -16.56 -19.20
N TYR A 300 3.25 -17.15 -20.34
CA TYR A 300 3.44 -16.40 -21.58
C TYR A 300 2.12 -15.91 -22.18
N TYR A 301 1.04 -16.66 -21.98
CA TYR A 301 -0.29 -16.24 -22.39
C TYR A 301 -0.80 -15.04 -21.57
N HIS A 302 -0.52 -15.01 -20.28
CA HIS A 302 -0.84 -13.85 -19.44
C HIS A 302 -0.16 -12.57 -19.94
N ASP A 303 1.11 -12.66 -20.36
CA ASP A 303 1.82 -11.53 -20.98
C ASP A 303 1.17 -11.10 -22.31
N VAL A 304 0.75 -12.07 -23.12
CA VAL A 304 0.03 -11.82 -24.38
C VAL A 304 -1.29 -11.11 -24.13
N GLU A 305 -2.09 -11.60 -23.20
CA GLU A 305 -3.38 -11.01 -22.82
C GLU A 305 -3.19 -9.57 -22.35
N LYS A 306 -2.26 -9.36 -21.42
CA LYS A 306 -1.91 -8.04 -20.88
C LYS A 306 -1.51 -7.04 -21.97
N GLU A 307 -0.65 -7.45 -22.90
CA GLU A 307 -0.21 -6.59 -24.01
C GLU A 307 -1.33 -6.34 -25.01
N ALA A 308 -2.13 -7.34 -25.35
CA ALA A 308 -3.27 -7.18 -26.26
C ALA A 308 -4.29 -6.17 -25.70
N MET A 309 -4.63 -6.28 -24.41
CA MET A 309 -5.52 -5.34 -23.72
C MET A 309 -4.92 -3.92 -23.69
N ARG A 310 -3.64 -3.80 -23.34
CA ARG A 310 -2.95 -2.51 -23.28
C ARG A 310 -2.89 -1.84 -24.66
N ARG A 311 -2.52 -2.58 -25.68
CA ARG A 311 -2.42 -2.07 -27.06
C ARG A 311 -3.77 -1.65 -27.61
N CYS A 312 -4.82 -2.43 -27.37
CA CYS A 312 -6.17 -2.05 -27.77
C CYS A 312 -6.55 -0.66 -27.22
N ILE A 313 -6.29 -0.41 -25.91
CA ILE A 313 -6.60 0.88 -25.30
C ILE A 313 -5.75 2.01 -25.88
N LEU A 314 -4.45 1.78 -26.12
CA LEU A 314 -3.53 2.80 -26.63
C LEU A 314 -3.79 3.12 -28.11
N ASP A 315 -4.06 2.10 -28.93
CA ASP A 315 -4.18 2.24 -30.38
C ASP A 315 -5.59 2.71 -30.79
N GLU A 316 -6.63 2.28 -30.08
CA GLU A 316 -8.03 2.57 -30.42
C GLU A 316 -8.67 3.64 -29.52
N GLY A 317 -8.04 4.01 -28.39
CA GLY A 317 -8.60 4.95 -27.41
C GLY A 317 -9.88 4.43 -26.74
N LYS A 318 -10.11 3.12 -26.76
CA LYS A 318 -11.27 2.45 -26.19
C LYS A 318 -10.86 1.44 -25.14
N ARG A 319 -11.60 1.41 -24.03
CA ARG A 319 -11.44 0.39 -22.99
C ARG A 319 -12.14 -0.90 -23.42
N LEU A 320 -11.79 -2.01 -22.80
CA LEU A 320 -12.32 -3.35 -23.12
C LEU A 320 -13.85 -3.45 -23.09
N ASP A 321 -14.51 -2.62 -22.31
CA ASP A 321 -15.95 -2.54 -22.17
C ASP A 321 -16.60 -1.49 -23.10
N GLY A 322 -15.85 -0.94 -24.04
CA GLY A 322 -16.31 0.04 -25.02
C GLY A 322 -16.29 1.50 -24.58
N ARG A 323 -15.98 1.78 -23.31
CA ARG A 323 -15.85 3.15 -22.81
C ARG A 323 -14.65 3.86 -23.42
N SER A 324 -14.73 5.17 -23.55
CA SER A 324 -13.57 6.03 -23.81
C SER A 324 -12.68 6.15 -22.57
N THR A 325 -11.52 6.77 -22.70
CA THR A 325 -10.59 7.02 -21.60
C THR A 325 -11.14 7.97 -20.54
N THR A 326 -12.15 8.77 -20.86
CA THR A 326 -12.77 9.76 -19.97
C THR A 326 -14.14 9.32 -19.43
N ASP A 327 -14.70 8.24 -19.92
CA ASP A 327 -16.02 7.79 -19.50
C ASP A 327 -15.97 7.15 -18.10
N ILE A 328 -16.94 7.50 -17.27
CA ILE A 328 -17.20 6.87 -15.98
C ILE A 328 -18.30 5.82 -16.16
N ARG A 329 -18.17 4.67 -15.49
CA ARG A 329 -19.23 3.66 -15.44
C ARG A 329 -20.53 4.27 -14.88
N PRO A 330 -21.70 3.80 -15.28
CA PRO A 330 -22.97 4.30 -14.76
C PRO A 330 -23.00 4.30 -13.22
N ILE A 331 -23.40 5.43 -12.66
CA ILE A 331 -23.54 5.60 -11.21
C ILE A 331 -25.02 5.53 -10.85
N TRP A 332 -25.32 4.76 -9.83
CA TRP A 332 -26.61 4.70 -9.17
C TRP A 332 -26.42 4.79 -7.65
N SER A 333 -27.26 5.53 -6.96
CA SER A 333 -27.22 5.64 -5.50
C SER A 333 -28.59 5.86 -4.91
N GLU A 334 -28.78 5.39 -3.68
CA GLU A 334 -29.99 5.54 -2.90
C GLU A 334 -29.61 5.82 -1.44
N VAL A 335 -30.32 6.73 -0.79
CA VAL A 335 -30.18 7.07 0.63
C VAL A 335 -31.40 6.55 1.40
N ASP A 336 -31.34 6.57 2.76
CA ASP A 336 -32.38 6.01 3.63
C ASP A 336 -32.72 4.53 3.29
N TYR A 337 -31.69 3.79 2.89
CA TYR A 337 -31.85 2.41 2.38
C TYR A 337 -32.11 1.41 3.49
N VAL A 338 -31.52 1.60 4.66
CA VAL A 338 -31.66 0.72 5.83
C VAL A 338 -32.22 1.52 7.00
N GLN A 339 -33.31 1.07 7.58
CA GLN A 339 -34.08 1.83 8.58
C GLN A 339 -33.50 1.81 10.00
N GLY A 340 -32.56 0.90 10.33
CA GLY A 340 -32.03 0.76 11.68
C GLY A 340 -30.96 1.80 12.08
N PRO A 341 -30.00 2.12 11.21
CA PRO A 341 -28.99 3.14 11.48
C PRO A 341 -29.57 4.56 11.36
N HIS A 342 -28.77 5.57 11.79
CA HIS A 342 -29.20 6.98 11.72
C HIS A 342 -29.08 7.60 10.33
N GLY A 343 -28.30 6.96 9.44
CA GLY A 343 -28.22 7.25 8.02
C GLY A 343 -27.65 6.09 7.26
N SER A 344 -28.02 5.93 6.00
CA SER A 344 -27.55 4.86 5.14
C SER A 344 -27.55 5.25 3.68
N ALA A 345 -26.65 4.64 2.90
CA ALA A 345 -26.61 4.81 1.46
C ALA A 345 -26.10 3.55 0.76
N VAL A 346 -26.69 3.27 -0.40
CA VAL A 346 -26.10 2.39 -1.40
C VAL A 346 -25.49 3.27 -2.48
N PHE A 347 -24.24 2.98 -2.85
CA PHE A 347 -23.57 3.60 -3.98
C PHE A 347 -23.07 2.52 -4.90
N THR A 348 -23.41 2.63 -6.16
CA THR A 348 -23.01 1.69 -7.22
C THR A 348 -22.35 2.45 -8.36
N ARG A 349 -21.21 1.95 -8.83
CA ARG A 349 -20.52 2.43 -10.04
C ARG A 349 -20.22 1.20 -10.93
N GLY A 350 -21.13 0.94 -11.87
CA GLY A 350 -21.10 -0.31 -12.63
C GLY A 350 -21.13 -1.52 -11.71
N GLU A 351 -20.10 -2.32 -11.74
CA GLU A 351 -19.91 -3.56 -10.95
C GLU A 351 -19.14 -3.33 -9.64
N THR A 352 -19.22 -2.15 -9.04
CA THR A 352 -18.66 -1.85 -7.71
C THR A 352 -19.74 -1.21 -6.87
N GLN A 353 -20.12 -1.87 -5.77
CA GLN A 353 -21.22 -1.46 -4.91
C GLN A 353 -20.80 -1.44 -3.44
N SER A 354 -21.20 -0.40 -2.73
CA SER A 354 -21.04 -0.25 -1.28
C SER A 354 -22.37 0.05 -0.63
N LEU A 355 -22.73 -0.69 0.41
CA LEU A 355 -23.77 -0.33 1.38
C LEU A 355 -23.07 0.27 2.59
N THR A 356 -23.33 1.53 2.88
CA THR A 356 -22.70 2.25 3.98
C THR A 356 -23.75 2.74 4.96
N THR A 357 -23.49 2.55 6.24
CA THR A 357 -24.36 2.96 7.33
C THR A 357 -23.65 3.91 8.29
N VAL A 358 -24.38 4.82 8.91
CA VAL A 358 -23.92 5.79 9.91
C VAL A 358 -24.67 5.60 11.21
N THR A 359 -23.94 5.45 12.29
CA THR A 359 -24.46 5.42 13.65
C THR A 359 -23.89 6.61 14.42
N LEU A 360 -24.75 7.35 15.08
CA LEU A 360 -24.40 8.47 15.96
C LEU A 360 -24.46 8.00 17.41
N GLY A 361 -23.37 8.23 18.13
CA GLY A 361 -23.20 7.83 19.53
C GLY A 361 -22.98 8.99 20.46
N THR A 362 -22.86 8.67 21.75
CA THR A 362 -22.54 9.61 22.82
C THR A 362 -21.05 9.65 23.12
N LYS A 363 -20.61 10.47 24.04
CA LYS A 363 -19.21 10.51 24.52
C LYS A 363 -18.71 9.15 25.04
N LEU A 364 -19.59 8.29 25.52
CA LEU A 364 -19.23 6.96 26.01
C LEU A 364 -18.82 5.99 24.87
N ASP A 365 -19.15 6.33 23.64
CA ASP A 365 -18.85 5.55 22.45
C ASP A 365 -17.54 5.97 21.78
N GLU A 366 -16.78 6.93 22.35
CA GLU A 366 -15.47 7.34 21.86
C GLU A 366 -14.49 6.16 21.88
N LYS A 367 -13.78 5.95 20.76
CA LYS A 367 -12.71 4.95 20.71
C LYS A 367 -11.49 5.44 21.48
N ILE A 368 -11.06 4.66 22.46
CA ILE A 368 -9.79 4.90 23.15
C ILE A 368 -8.67 4.39 22.23
N VAL A 369 -7.73 5.27 21.89
CA VAL A 369 -6.49 4.93 21.20
C VAL A 369 -5.39 4.83 22.27
N ASP A 370 -4.83 3.64 22.45
CA ASP A 370 -3.73 3.38 23.39
C ASP A 370 -2.55 2.74 22.63
N ASP A 371 -1.99 3.52 21.72
CA ASP A 371 -0.78 3.16 20.98
C ASP A 371 0.48 3.64 21.75
N VAL A 372 1.65 3.22 21.31
CA VAL A 372 2.91 3.50 22.02
C VAL A 372 3.16 5.00 22.18
N LEU A 373 2.94 5.76 21.11
CA LEU A 373 3.19 7.20 21.03
C LEU A 373 1.92 8.05 21.11
N ASN A 374 0.74 7.44 20.91
CA ASN A 374 -0.54 8.15 20.94
C ASN A 374 -1.46 7.57 22.02
N HIS A 375 -1.87 8.42 22.95
CA HIS A 375 -2.91 8.12 23.92
C HIS A 375 -3.98 9.19 23.83
N SER A 376 -5.05 8.89 23.11
CA SER A 376 -6.10 9.84 22.77
C SER A 376 -7.47 9.18 22.67
N THR A 377 -8.49 9.95 22.32
CA THR A 377 -9.80 9.45 21.96
C THR A 377 -10.16 9.86 20.53
N GLU A 378 -10.86 9.00 19.83
CA GLU A 378 -11.33 9.24 18.47
C GLU A 378 -12.86 9.24 18.43
N ARG A 379 -13.43 10.28 17.80
CA ARG A 379 -14.88 10.51 17.70
C ARG A 379 -15.46 10.22 16.31
N PHE A 380 -14.61 10.08 15.30
CA PHE A 380 -15.00 9.70 13.95
C PHE A 380 -14.37 8.36 13.61
N LEU A 381 -15.19 7.34 13.47
CA LEU A 381 -14.77 5.95 13.22
C LEU A 381 -15.26 5.52 11.84
N LEU A 382 -14.41 4.89 11.05
CA LEU A 382 -14.80 4.30 9.77
C LEU A 382 -14.28 2.87 9.67
N HIS A 383 -15.18 1.93 9.44
CA HIS A 383 -14.87 0.53 9.22
C HIS A 383 -15.24 0.12 7.80
N TYR A 384 -14.28 -0.44 7.12
CA TYR A 384 -14.42 -0.96 5.75
C TYR A 384 -14.38 -2.48 5.80
N ASN A 385 -15.38 -3.12 5.24
CA ASN A 385 -15.50 -4.56 5.17
C ASN A 385 -15.49 -5.02 3.72
N PHE A 386 -14.69 -6.05 3.42
CA PHE A 386 -14.55 -6.62 2.09
C PHE A 386 -14.82 -8.13 2.13
N PRO A 387 -16.11 -8.53 2.18
CA PRO A 387 -16.46 -9.94 2.26
C PRO A 387 -16.14 -10.68 0.95
N PRO A 388 -15.79 -11.97 1.01
CA PRO A 388 -15.40 -12.77 -0.16
C PRO A 388 -16.42 -12.79 -1.30
N PHE A 389 -17.72 -12.75 -0.97
CA PHE A 389 -18.77 -12.75 -1.99
C PHE A 389 -18.76 -11.50 -2.88
N SER A 390 -18.13 -10.40 -2.44
CA SER A 390 -18.01 -9.18 -3.25
C SER A 390 -17.19 -9.36 -4.53
N THR A 391 -16.40 -10.41 -4.60
CA THR A 391 -15.62 -10.84 -5.78
C THR A 391 -16.06 -12.23 -6.28
N GLY A 392 -17.13 -12.80 -5.74
CA GLY A 392 -17.61 -14.13 -6.11
C GLY A 392 -16.81 -15.30 -5.52
N GLU A 393 -15.92 -15.04 -4.53
CA GLU A 393 -15.09 -16.07 -3.93
C GLU A 393 -15.86 -16.92 -2.92
N ALA A 394 -15.82 -18.25 -3.10
CA ALA A 394 -16.43 -19.23 -2.20
C ALA A 394 -15.49 -19.58 -1.04
N ARG A 395 -15.33 -18.67 -0.07
CA ARG A 395 -14.50 -18.88 1.13
C ARG A 395 -15.15 -18.27 2.37
N PRO A 396 -14.80 -18.75 3.58
CA PRO A 396 -15.32 -18.16 4.81
C PRO A 396 -14.77 -16.73 5.02
N GLN A 397 -15.61 -15.85 5.54
CA GLN A 397 -15.18 -14.53 5.98
C GLN A 397 -14.29 -14.69 7.22
N ARG A 398 -13.09 -14.12 7.17
CA ARG A 398 -12.15 -14.04 8.30
C ARG A 398 -12.27 -12.67 8.98
N GLY A 399 -11.57 -12.50 10.09
CA GLY A 399 -11.47 -11.17 10.73
C GLY A 399 -10.80 -10.13 9.83
N THR A 400 -10.86 -8.88 10.27
CA THR A 400 -10.30 -7.72 9.53
C THR A 400 -8.83 -7.93 9.17
N GLY A 401 -8.51 -7.85 7.90
CA GLY A 401 -7.17 -7.99 7.37
C GLY A 401 -6.47 -6.64 7.14
N ARG A 402 -5.20 -6.69 6.76
CA ARG A 402 -4.39 -5.49 6.45
C ARG A 402 -4.99 -4.64 5.31
N ARG A 403 -5.66 -5.29 4.35
CA ARG A 403 -6.31 -4.60 3.22
C ARG A 403 -7.48 -3.76 3.69
N GLU A 404 -8.34 -4.31 4.53
CA GLU A 404 -9.50 -3.60 5.06
C GLU A 404 -9.08 -2.38 5.89
N ILE A 405 -8.05 -2.51 6.72
CA ILE A 405 -7.50 -1.38 7.49
C ILE A 405 -6.98 -0.29 6.56
N GLY A 406 -6.19 -0.65 5.55
CA GLY A 406 -5.65 0.31 4.59
C GLY A 406 -6.72 1.03 3.77
N HIS A 407 -7.70 0.29 3.25
CA HIS A 407 -8.81 0.87 2.48
C HIS A 407 -9.74 1.72 3.35
N GLY A 408 -10.02 1.26 4.57
CA GLY A 408 -10.78 2.03 5.56
C GLY A 408 -10.11 3.36 5.89
N ASN A 409 -8.78 3.36 6.08
CA ASN A 409 -8.03 4.57 6.38
C ASN A 409 -8.08 5.60 5.24
N LEU A 410 -8.07 5.18 3.97
CA LEU A 410 -8.23 6.11 2.83
C LEU A 410 -9.56 6.87 2.91
N ALA A 411 -10.66 6.17 3.16
CA ALA A 411 -11.97 6.79 3.29
C ALA A 411 -12.09 7.59 4.60
N HIS A 412 -11.54 7.10 5.70
CA HIS A 412 -11.52 7.78 7.00
C HIS A 412 -10.88 9.17 6.89
N ARG A 413 -9.68 9.26 6.32
CA ARG A 413 -8.95 10.53 6.14
C ARG A 413 -9.73 11.52 5.28
N ALA A 414 -10.33 11.04 4.19
CA ALA A 414 -11.09 11.88 3.27
C ALA A 414 -12.34 12.49 3.93
N LEU A 415 -13.06 11.70 4.74
CA LEU A 415 -14.33 12.12 5.34
C LEU A 415 -14.16 12.86 6.67
N LYS A 416 -13.22 12.46 7.52
CA LYS A 416 -13.00 13.04 8.85
C LYS A 416 -12.84 14.56 8.83
N ARG A 417 -12.07 15.09 7.89
CA ARG A 417 -11.80 16.54 7.76
C ARG A 417 -13.03 17.36 7.37
N MET A 418 -14.06 16.70 6.82
CA MET A 418 -15.32 17.33 6.41
C MET A 418 -16.37 17.35 7.53
N ILE A 419 -16.11 16.70 8.66
CA ILE A 419 -16.99 16.78 9.82
C ILE A 419 -16.82 18.17 10.47
N PRO A 420 -17.93 18.87 10.78
CA PRO A 420 -17.87 20.17 11.44
C PRO A 420 -17.16 20.10 12.80
N GLU A 421 -16.39 21.13 13.10
CA GLU A 421 -15.80 21.27 14.42
C GLU A 421 -16.88 21.37 15.51
N GLY A 422 -16.65 20.71 16.64
CA GLY A 422 -17.62 20.71 17.74
C GLY A 422 -18.88 19.88 17.49
N TYR A 423 -18.90 19.04 16.45
CA TYR A 423 -20.04 18.12 16.21
C TYR A 423 -20.37 17.32 17.48
N PRO A 424 -21.61 17.31 17.97
CA PRO A 424 -21.92 16.84 19.33
C PRO A 424 -21.85 15.32 19.49
N TYR A 425 -21.99 14.53 18.43
CA TYR A 425 -22.05 13.07 18.49
C TYR A 425 -20.74 12.42 18.09
N VAL A 426 -20.49 11.21 18.57
CA VAL A 426 -19.52 10.28 18.02
C VAL A 426 -20.12 9.68 16.76
N ILE A 427 -19.34 9.59 15.70
CA ILE A 427 -19.80 9.08 14.41
C ILE A 427 -19.11 7.75 14.13
N ARG A 428 -19.90 6.71 13.84
CA ARG A 428 -19.38 5.45 13.31
C ARG A 428 -19.95 5.20 11.93
N VAL A 429 -19.07 5.15 10.93
CA VAL A 429 -19.38 4.76 9.55
C VAL A 429 -18.97 3.31 9.34
N VAL A 430 -19.84 2.50 8.79
CA VAL A 430 -19.55 1.10 8.41
C VAL A 430 -19.88 0.95 6.93
N SER A 431 -18.87 0.58 6.14
CA SER A 431 -19.01 0.36 4.70
C SER A 431 -18.78 -1.10 4.37
N ASP A 432 -19.83 -1.77 3.93
CA ASP A 432 -19.81 -3.14 3.44
C ASP A 432 -19.78 -3.15 1.92
N ILE A 433 -18.73 -3.71 1.35
CA ILE A 433 -18.58 -3.83 -0.11
C ILE A 433 -19.37 -5.06 -0.56
N LEU A 434 -20.39 -4.82 -1.35
CA LEU A 434 -21.28 -5.88 -1.84
C LEU A 434 -20.84 -6.46 -3.18
N GLU A 435 -20.19 -5.63 -3.99
CA GLU A 435 -19.64 -6.01 -5.30
C GLU A 435 -18.38 -5.20 -5.60
N SER A 436 -17.35 -5.80 -6.22
CA SER A 436 -16.09 -5.11 -6.50
C SER A 436 -15.49 -5.48 -7.86
N ASN A 437 -15.42 -4.47 -8.71
CA ASN A 437 -14.62 -4.48 -9.94
C ASN A 437 -13.78 -3.18 -10.02
N GLY A 438 -12.86 -3.05 -9.06
CA GLY A 438 -11.92 -1.93 -8.92
C GLY A 438 -12.41 -0.77 -8.06
N SER A 439 -11.49 -0.20 -7.29
CA SER A 439 -11.65 1.02 -6.49
C SER A 439 -12.83 1.02 -5.51
N SER A 440 -13.00 -0.06 -4.75
CA SER A 440 -14.05 -0.19 -3.73
C SER A 440 -13.87 0.79 -2.55
N SER A 441 -12.63 1.18 -2.20
CA SER A 441 -12.38 2.21 -1.19
C SER A 441 -12.93 3.59 -1.60
N MET A 442 -12.86 3.92 -2.89
CA MET A 442 -13.43 5.18 -3.39
C MET A 442 -14.96 5.13 -3.48
N ALA A 443 -15.54 3.95 -3.70
CA ALA A 443 -16.97 3.74 -3.53
C ALA A 443 -17.40 3.98 -2.07
N THR A 444 -16.58 3.58 -1.10
CA THR A 444 -16.79 3.87 0.34
C THR A 444 -16.77 5.37 0.62
N VAL A 445 -15.87 6.14 0.00
CA VAL A 445 -15.85 7.62 0.14
C VAL A 445 -17.17 8.22 -0.35
N CYS A 446 -17.66 7.81 -1.51
CA CYS A 446 -18.90 8.31 -2.08
C CYS A 446 -20.12 7.89 -1.23
N ALA A 447 -20.22 6.59 -0.89
CA ALA A 447 -21.31 6.09 -0.06
C ALA A 447 -21.28 6.69 1.35
N GLY A 448 -20.09 6.87 1.93
CA GLY A 448 -19.90 7.50 3.24
C GLY A 448 -20.35 8.95 3.26
N THR A 449 -20.04 9.71 2.20
CA THR A 449 -20.56 11.08 2.03
C THR A 449 -22.10 11.09 2.04
N LEU A 450 -22.71 10.24 1.23
CA LEU A 450 -24.18 10.16 1.14
C LEU A 450 -24.81 9.75 2.48
N ALA A 451 -24.28 8.72 3.12
CA ALA A 451 -24.80 8.21 4.39
C ALA A 451 -24.63 9.21 5.55
N LEU A 452 -23.53 9.99 5.58
CA LEU A 452 -23.31 11.06 6.55
C LEU A 452 -24.33 12.20 6.36
N MET A 453 -24.59 12.58 5.12
CA MET A 453 -25.60 13.61 4.81
C MET A 453 -27.00 13.10 5.13
N ASP A 454 -27.32 11.85 4.86
CA ASP A 454 -28.58 11.21 5.21
C ASP A 454 -28.79 11.16 6.74
N ALA A 455 -27.73 10.92 7.51
CA ALA A 455 -27.75 11.01 8.98
C ALA A 455 -27.91 12.45 9.53
N GLY A 456 -28.04 13.46 8.67
CA GLY A 456 -28.17 14.86 9.07
C GLY A 456 -26.83 15.54 9.47
N VAL A 457 -25.70 14.93 9.19
CA VAL A 457 -24.39 15.55 9.42
C VAL A 457 -24.18 16.65 8.40
N GLN A 458 -24.06 17.88 8.87
CA GLN A 458 -23.81 19.04 7.99
C GLN A 458 -22.32 19.09 7.63
N MET A 459 -21.90 18.23 6.72
CA MET A 459 -20.51 18.20 6.25
C MET A 459 -20.09 19.57 5.69
N LYS A 460 -18.83 19.96 5.92
CA LYS A 460 -18.25 21.21 5.36
C LYS A 460 -18.40 21.25 3.83
N LYS A 461 -18.10 20.13 3.16
CA LYS A 461 -18.28 19.91 1.71
C LYS A 461 -18.54 18.44 1.42
N PRO A 462 -19.23 18.11 0.32
CA PRO A 462 -19.33 16.72 -0.14
C PRO A 462 -17.97 16.23 -0.66
N VAL A 463 -17.69 14.95 -0.50
CA VAL A 463 -16.45 14.31 -0.97
C VAL A 463 -16.80 13.20 -1.96
N SER A 464 -16.11 13.16 -3.09
CA SER A 464 -16.11 12.04 -4.01
C SER A 464 -14.72 11.38 -4.05
N GLY A 465 -14.66 10.15 -4.52
CA GLY A 465 -13.41 9.37 -4.60
C GLY A 465 -13.01 9.04 -6.02
N ILE A 466 -11.71 9.13 -6.31
CA ILE A 466 -11.12 8.68 -7.57
C ILE A 466 -9.84 7.88 -7.27
N ALA A 467 -9.64 6.77 -8.02
CA ALA A 467 -8.40 6.02 -7.96
C ALA A 467 -7.36 6.64 -8.90
N MET A 468 -6.15 6.80 -8.39
CA MET A 468 -4.98 7.22 -9.16
C MET A 468 -4.01 6.06 -9.29
N GLY A 469 -3.45 5.85 -10.49
CA GLY A 469 -2.39 4.89 -10.78
C GLY A 469 -1.16 5.60 -11.35
N LEU A 470 0.00 5.06 -11.05
CA LEU A 470 1.29 5.46 -11.61
C LEU A 470 1.81 4.36 -12.52
#